data_2f7652ad0c2f16ebc04aed80065b3ae3
#
_entry.id   2f7652ad0c2f16ebc04aed80065b3ae3
#
_cell.length_a   1.000
_cell.length_b   1.000
_cell.length_c   1.000
_cell.angle_alpha   90.00
_cell.angle_beta   90.00
_cell.angle_gamma   90.00
#
_symmetry.space_group_name_H-M   'P 1'
#
loop_
_entity.id
_entity.type
_entity.pdbx_description
1 polymer ?
#
loop_
_entity_poly.entity_id
_entity_poly.type
_entity_poly.pdbx_seq_one_letter_code
_entity_poly.pdbx_strand_id
1 'polypeptide(L)'
;MMIREFKDIPFELNNQEVLIDGEHFRVYPDAWPACDGHLLFVPKLNTTEYITKTLSETIAYGDNLVETGKIDGYHFGMNMGEPAGQSVMWPHVHFIPRHKGDVEGFPGSVRLAHRGHRGSEYYGFHPEHKDEYRKVHPFIKWKDEGELE
;
A
#
# COMPACT_ATOMS: atom_id res chain seq x y z
N MET A 1 0.50 -23.07 -11.38
CA MET A 1 1.58 -22.08 -11.13
C MET A 1 2.85 -22.82 -10.75
N MET A 2 3.98 -22.47 -11.34
CA MET A 2 5.27 -23.04 -10.96
C MET A 2 5.69 -22.49 -9.60
N ILE A 3 6.02 -23.39 -8.65
CA ILE A 3 6.56 -23.02 -7.35
C ILE A 3 8.03 -22.63 -7.53
N ARG A 4 8.41 -21.45 -7.02
CA ARG A 4 9.79 -20.98 -7.05
C ARG A 4 10.23 -20.62 -5.63
N GLU A 5 11.44 -21.02 -5.30
CA GLU A 5 12.05 -20.63 -4.02
C GLU A 5 12.58 -19.20 -4.07
N PHE A 6 12.84 -18.64 -2.90
CA PHE A 6 13.33 -17.28 -2.74
C PHE A 6 14.61 -16.96 -3.52
N LYS A 7 15.47 -17.94 -3.71
CA LYS A 7 16.68 -17.82 -4.55
C LYS A 7 16.40 -17.49 -6.01
N ASP A 8 15.17 -17.73 -6.46
CA ASP A 8 14.75 -17.49 -7.84
C ASP A 8 14.11 -16.12 -8.05
N ILE A 9 14.06 -15.28 -7.03
CA ILE A 9 13.51 -13.94 -7.16
C ILE A 9 14.34 -13.09 -8.13
N PRO A 10 13.71 -12.11 -8.82
CA PRO A 10 14.42 -11.22 -9.71
C PRO A 10 15.56 -10.45 -9.02
N PHE A 11 16.57 -10.13 -9.79
CA PHE A 11 17.76 -9.41 -9.33
C PHE A 11 17.42 -8.14 -8.56
N GLU A 12 16.41 -7.39 -9.01
CA GLU A 12 15.99 -6.12 -8.42
C GLU A 12 15.57 -6.28 -6.95
N LEU A 13 14.95 -7.38 -6.61
CA LEU A 13 14.59 -7.68 -5.22
C LEU A 13 15.73 -8.33 -4.45
N ASN A 14 16.44 -9.24 -5.11
CA ASN A 14 17.46 -10.06 -4.46
C ASN A 14 18.68 -9.25 -3.97
N ASN A 15 18.96 -8.11 -4.58
CA ASN A 15 20.12 -7.27 -4.26
C ASN A 15 19.80 -6.04 -3.42
N GLN A 16 18.59 -5.92 -2.91
CA GLN A 16 18.22 -4.83 -2.03
C GLN A 16 18.61 -5.13 -0.57
N GLU A 17 18.72 -4.08 0.23
CA GLU A 17 18.95 -4.20 1.67
C GLU A 17 17.78 -4.91 2.33
N VAL A 18 18.06 -5.98 3.08
CA VAL A 18 17.05 -6.71 3.84
C VAL A 18 16.85 -6.04 5.18
N LEU A 19 15.68 -5.49 5.44
CA LEU A 19 15.33 -4.86 6.71
C LEU A 19 14.85 -5.89 7.74
N ILE A 20 14.06 -6.86 7.29
CA ILE A 20 13.55 -7.95 8.13
C ILE A 20 13.67 -9.24 7.33
N ASP A 21 14.23 -10.27 7.97
CA ASP A 21 14.30 -11.62 7.41
C ASP A 21 13.43 -12.55 8.25
N GLY A 22 12.16 -12.64 7.87
CA GLY A 22 11.18 -13.50 8.55
C GLY A 22 11.25 -14.95 8.06
N GLU A 23 10.46 -15.81 8.70
CA GLU A 23 10.38 -17.22 8.32
C GLU A 23 9.83 -17.43 6.90
N HIS A 24 8.81 -16.67 6.52
CA HIS A 24 8.09 -16.84 5.26
C HIS A 24 8.26 -15.69 4.29
N PHE A 25 8.92 -14.62 4.69
CA PHE A 25 9.00 -13.37 3.96
C PHE A 25 10.27 -12.62 4.27
N ARG A 26 10.60 -11.66 3.42
CA ARG A 26 11.59 -10.61 3.68
C ARG A 26 10.99 -9.24 3.44
N VAL A 27 11.51 -8.25 4.15
CA VAL A 27 11.11 -6.86 3.99
C VAL A 27 12.27 -6.04 3.44
N TYR A 28 11.97 -5.28 2.41
CA TYR A 28 12.91 -4.37 1.75
C TYR A 28 12.33 -2.95 1.74
N PRO A 29 13.17 -1.90 1.76
CA PRO A 29 12.68 -0.58 1.40
C PRO A 29 12.30 -0.57 -0.09
N ASP A 30 11.23 0.14 -0.45
CA ASP A 30 10.93 0.36 -1.87
C ASP A 30 12.03 1.26 -2.46
N ALA A 31 12.57 0.88 -3.62
CA ALA A 31 13.62 1.66 -4.29
C ALA A 31 13.09 3.00 -4.83
N TRP A 32 11.79 3.10 -5.06
CA TRP A 32 11.10 4.29 -5.56
C TRP A 32 9.94 4.64 -4.63
N PRO A 33 10.24 5.05 -3.38
CA PRO A 33 9.20 5.14 -2.35
C PRO A 33 8.21 6.27 -2.65
N ALA A 34 6.94 6.00 -2.37
CA ALA A 34 5.88 7.00 -2.40
C ALA A 34 6.01 7.99 -1.22
N CYS A 35 6.58 7.53 -0.12
CA CYS A 35 6.85 8.31 1.07
C CYS A 35 7.89 7.59 1.94
N ASP A 36 8.39 8.27 2.96
CA ASP A 36 9.27 7.64 3.95
C ASP A 36 8.56 6.47 4.61
N GLY A 37 9.23 5.33 4.69
CA GLY A 37 8.66 4.14 5.29
C GLY A 37 7.89 3.24 4.33
N HIS A 38 7.87 3.55 3.03
CA HIS A 38 7.30 2.67 2.01
C HIS A 38 8.15 1.42 1.89
N LEU A 39 7.58 0.26 2.23
CA LEU A 39 8.26 -1.03 2.28
C LEU A 39 7.65 -2.02 1.31
N LEU A 40 8.45 -3.03 0.96
CA LEU A 40 8.02 -4.21 0.22
C LEU A 40 8.12 -5.43 1.12
N PHE A 41 7.04 -6.13 1.31
CA PHE A 41 6.99 -7.43 1.96
C PHE A 41 6.96 -8.50 0.88
N VAL A 42 7.97 -9.36 0.85
CA VAL A 42 8.22 -10.28 -0.26
C VAL A 42 8.17 -11.72 0.24
N PRO A 43 7.23 -12.55 -0.26
CA PRO A 43 7.17 -13.96 0.14
C PRO A 43 8.40 -14.72 -0.35
N LYS A 44 8.89 -15.66 0.47
CA LYS A 44 10.05 -16.49 0.14
C LYS A 44 9.76 -17.59 -0.88
N LEU A 45 8.48 -17.95 -1.04
CA LEU A 45 8.01 -18.82 -2.09
C LEU A 45 6.91 -18.12 -2.86
N ASN A 46 6.88 -18.32 -4.17
CA ASN A 46 5.82 -17.82 -5.02
C ASN A 46 4.64 -18.79 -5.01
N THR A 47 3.92 -18.82 -3.90
CA THR A 47 2.74 -19.65 -3.68
C THR A 47 1.66 -18.85 -2.99
N THR A 48 0.40 -19.22 -3.16
CA THR A 48 -0.73 -18.59 -2.47
C THR A 48 -0.57 -18.66 -0.94
N GLU A 49 -0.07 -19.77 -0.43
CA GLU A 49 0.19 -19.93 1.02
C GLU A 49 1.17 -18.88 1.54
N TYR A 50 2.33 -18.73 0.89
CA TYR A 50 3.34 -17.77 1.33
C TYR A 50 2.91 -16.31 1.12
N ILE A 51 2.18 -16.03 0.04
CA ILE A 51 1.58 -14.72 -0.19
C ILE A 51 0.60 -14.37 0.93
N THR A 52 -0.26 -15.31 1.32
CA THR A 52 -1.24 -15.10 2.39
C THR A 52 -0.55 -14.86 3.73
N LYS A 53 0.49 -15.62 4.05
CA LYS A 53 1.29 -15.42 5.26
C LYS A 53 1.98 -14.05 5.24
N THR A 54 2.51 -13.64 4.09
CA THR A 54 3.14 -12.33 3.92
C THR A 54 2.14 -11.17 4.13
N LEU A 55 0.94 -11.29 3.60
CA LEU A 55 -0.14 -10.31 3.84
C LEU A 55 -0.47 -10.20 5.33
N SER A 56 -0.56 -11.32 6.02
CA SER A 56 -0.80 -11.36 7.46
C SER A 56 0.30 -10.64 8.24
N GLU A 57 1.55 -10.85 7.88
CA GLU A 57 2.69 -10.18 8.51
C GLU A 57 2.70 -8.67 8.22
N THR A 58 2.29 -8.27 7.03
CA THR A 58 2.16 -6.85 6.67
C THR A 58 1.14 -6.14 7.55
N ILE A 59 0.01 -6.79 7.79
CA ILE A 59 -1.05 -6.26 8.67
C ILE A 59 -0.53 -6.17 10.11
N ALA A 60 0.12 -7.21 10.61
CA ALA A 60 0.67 -7.21 11.97
C ALA A 60 1.70 -6.10 12.17
N TYR A 61 2.56 -5.88 11.17
CA TYR A 61 3.53 -4.79 11.17
C TYR A 61 2.86 -3.42 11.23
N GLY A 62 1.89 -3.18 10.37
CA GLY A 62 1.17 -1.91 10.31
C GLY A 62 0.37 -1.62 11.57
N ASP A 63 -0.34 -2.62 12.08
CA ASP A 63 -1.12 -2.49 13.32
C ASP A 63 -0.22 -2.15 14.50
N ASN A 64 0.95 -2.77 14.61
CA ASN A 64 1.91 -2.44 15.66
C ASN A 64 2.38 -0.99 15.59
N LEU A 65 2.66 -0.48 14.39
CA LEU A 65 3.07 0.93 14.23
C LEU A 65 1.94 1.90 14.60
N VAL A 66 0.69 1.56 14.30
CA VAL A 66 -0.47 2.37 14.69
C VAL A 66 -0.64 2.35 16.20
N GLU A 67 -0.63 1.19 16.80
CA GLU A 67 -0.80 1.02 18.27
C GLU A 67 0.29 1.71 19.07
N THR A 68 1.51 1.74 18.56
CA THR A 68 2.63 2.42 19.20
C THR A 68 2.73 3.92 18.87
N GLY A 69 1.79 4.45 18.10
CA GLY A 69 1.72 5.87 17.77
C GLY A 69 2.75 6.36 16.75
N LYS A 70 3.43 5.46 16.06
CA LYS A 70 4.45 5.81 15.06
C LYS A 70 3.84 6.28 13.74
N ILE A 71 2.68 5.74 13.39
CA ILE A 71 1.90 6.12 12.21
C ILE A 71 0.43 6.23 12.60
N ASP A 72 -0.38 6.86 11.75
CA ASP A 72 -1.81 7.02 12.00
C ASP A 72 -2.67 6.01 11.24
N GLY A 73 -2.14 5.41 10.21
CA GLY A 73 -2.79 4.41 9.39
C GLY A 73 -1.82 3.91 8.33
N TYR A 74 -2.28 3.00 7.48
CA TYR A 74 -1.44 2.49 6.39
C TYR A 74 -2.29 1.93 5.27
N HIS A 75 -1.68 1.90 4.08
CA HIS A 75 -2.16 1.09 2.98
C HIS A 75 -1.26 -0.12 2.82
N PHE A 76 -1.84 -1.24 2.44
CA PHE A 76 -1.07 -2.37 1.96
C PHE A 76 -1.78 -2.99 0.76
N GLY A 77 -1.03 -3.58 -0.11
CA GLY A 77 -1.59 -4.22 -1.28
C GLY A 77 -0.52 -4.63 -2.27
N MET A 78 -0.96 -5.30 -3.33
CA MET A 78 -0.06 -5.78 -4.35
C MET A 78 -0.71 -5.69 -5.72
N ASN A 79 0.13 -5.55 -6.74
CA ASN A 79 -0.28 -5.59 -8.12
C ASN A 79 -0.10 -7.02 -8.63
N MET A 80 -1.14 -7.60 -9.18
CA MET A 80 -1.13 -8.95 -9.74
C MET A 80 -1.34 -8.88 -11.25
N GLY A 81 -0.27 -9.12 -12.00
CA GLY A 81 -0.27 -9.06 -13.44
C GLY A 81 0.15 -7.69 -13.99
N GLU A 82 0.73 -7.72 -15.20
CA GLU A 82 1.25 -6.52 -15.85
C GLU A 82 0.18 -5.43 -16.08
N PRO A 83 -1.05 -5.77 -16.51
CA PRO A 83 -2.10 -4.74 -16.67
C PRO A 83 -2.51 -4.05 -15.37
N ALA A 84 -2.23 -4.68 -14.22
CA ALA A 84 -2.47 -4.09 -12.90
C ALA A 84 -1.24 -3.34 -12.35
N GLY A 85 -0.19 -3.17 -13.16
CA GLY A 85 1.00 -2.42 -12.80
C GLY A 85 2.10 -3.23 -12.14
N GLN A 86 2.03 -4.56 -12.18
CA GLN A 86 3.12 -5.39 -11.68
C GLN A 86 4.34 -5.23 -12.61
N SER A 87 5.41 -4.60 -12.10
CA SER A 87 6.64 -4.37 -12.87
C SER A 87 7.70 -5.44 -12.59
N VAL A 88 7.73 -5.97 -11.39
CA VAL A 88 8.59 -7.09 -11.00
C VAL A 88 7.72 -8.32 -10.84
N MET A 89 8.03 -9.38 -11.58
CA MET A 89 7.16 -10.57 -11.70
C MET A 89 7.20 -11.51 -10.49
N TRP A 90 7.96 -11.22 -9.46
CA TRP A 90 7.86 -11.88 -8.17
C TRP A 90 6.80 -11.16 -7.33
N PRO A 91 5.89 -11.89 -6.64
CA PRO A 91 4.88 -11.24 -5.81
C PRO A 91 5.50 -10.42 -4.70
N HIS A 92 4.97 -9.23 -4.46
CA HIS A 92 5.44 -8.35 -3.40
C HIS A 92 4.28 -7.47 -2.92
N VAL A 93 4.22 -7.28 -1.61
CA VAL A 93 3.19 -6.49 -0.97
C VAL A 93 3.76 -5.13 -0.62
N HIS A 94 3.16 -4.07 -1.15
CA HIS A 94 3.48 -2.71 -0.75
C HIS A 94 2.91 -2.41 0.63
N PHE A 95 3.71 -1.80 1.49
CA PHE A 95 3.28 -1.20 2.74
C PHE A 95 3.57 0.30 2.67
N ILE A 96 2.53 1.12 2.81
CA ILE A 96 2.64 2.57 2.70
C ILE A 96 2.06 3.20 3.97
N PRO A 97 2.91 3.74 4.87
CA PRO A 97 2.44 4.38 6.09
C PRO A 97 1.72 5.68 5.78
N ARG A 98 0.74 6.01 6.61
CA ARG A 98 -0.04 7.22 6.47
C ARG A 98 -0.07 7.99 7.78
N HIS A 99 -0.03 9.32 7.64
CA HIS A 99 -0.15 10.27 8.76
C HIS A 99 -1.30 11.22 8.50
N LYS A 100 -1.94 11.69 9.55
CA LYS A 100 -3.05 12.64 9.45
C LYS A 100 -2.65 13.85 8.62
N GLY A 101 -3.39 14.11 7.56
CA GLY A 101 -3.16 15.26 6.70
C GLY A 101 -1.90 15.22 5.84
N ASP A 102 -1.34 14.03 5.58
CA ASP A 102 -0.12 13.87 4.77
C ASP A 102 -0.36 14.05 3.26
N VAL A 103 -1.60 14.01 2.81
CA VAL A 103 -1.98 14.29 1.43
C VAL A 103 -3.16 15.27 1.39
N GLU A 104 -3.30 15.96 0.26
CA GLU A 104 -4.47 16.80 0.01
C GLU A 104 -5.60 15.96 -0.58
N GLY A 105 -6.85 16.33 -0.25
CA GLY A 105 -8.04 15.67 -0.77
C GLY A 105 -8.26 14.29 -0.17
N PHE A 106 -8.85 13.40 -0.93
CA PHE A 106 -9.23 12.06 -0.48
C PHE A 106 -7.99 11.18 -0.29
N PRO A 107 -7.77 10.62 0.90
CA PRO A 107 -6.55 9.88 1.21
C PRO A 107 -6.54 8.42 0.75
N GLY A 108 -7.66 7.88 0.27
CA GLY A 108 -7.76 6.49 -0.13
C GLY A 108 -7.02 6.20 -1.43
N SER A 109 -6.21 5.13 -1.47
CA SER A 109 -5.41 4.78 -2.64
C SER A 109 -6.06 3.70 -3.52
N VAL A 110 -6.85 2.81 -2.95
CA VAL A 110 -7.44 1.68 -3.70
C VAL A 110 -8.35 2.16 -4.84
N ARG A 111 -9.10 3.23 -4.61
CA ARG A 111 -9.98 3.81 -5.63
C ARG A 111 -9.22 4.44 -6.80
N LEU A 112 -7.94 4.80 -6.59
CA LEU A 112 -7.09 5.35 -7.65
C LEU A 112 -6.59 4.28 -8.62
N ALA A 113 -6.78 3.00 -8.31
CA ALA A 113 -6.38 1.90 -9.16
C ALA A 113 -7.00 2.00 -10.56
N HIS A 114 -8.20 2.57 -10.66
CA HIS A 114 -8.85 2.81 -11.95
C HIS A 114 -9.15 4.31 -12.12
N ARG A 115 -8.16 5.05 -12.53
CA ARG A 115 -8.22 6.52 -12.65
C ARG A 115 -9.31 7.04 -13.58
N GLY A 116 -9.68 6.25 -14.58
CA GLY A 116 -10.78 6.61 -15.50
C GLY A 116 -12.13 6.73 -14.80
N HIS A 117 -12.31 6.06 -13.66
CA HIS A 117 -13.51 6.19 -12.84
C HIS A 117 -13.34 7.19 -11.69
N ARG A 118 -12.15 7.76 -11.53
CA ARG A 118 -11.87 8.84 -10.60
C ARG A 118 -12.39 8.56 -9.18
N GLY A 119 -12.11 7.35 -8.66
CA GLY A 119 -12.62 6.91 -7.38
C GLY A 119 -12.29 7.86 -6.21
N SER A 120 -11.16 8.57 -6.29
CA SER A 120 -10.77 9.58 -5.32
C SER A 120 -11.71 10.80 -5.30
N GLU A 121 -12.56 10.94 -6.30
CA GLU A 121 -13.47 12.05 -6.46
C GLU A 121 -14.92 11.69 -6.13
N TYR A 122 -15.13 10.55 -5.47
CA TYR A 122 -16.48 10.07 -5.13
C TYR A 122 -17.33 11.17 -4.51
N TYR A 123 -16.80 11.90 -3.55
CA TYR A 123 -17.55 12.98 -2.90
C TYR A 123 -17.68 14.24 -3.76
N GLY A 124 -16.92 14.35 -4.83
CA GLY A 124 -17.14 15.36 -5.87
C GLY A 124 -18.36 15.04 -6.71
N PHE A 125 -18.62 13.74 -6.97
CA PHE A 125 -19.82 13.30 -7.66
C PHE A 125 -21.05 13.25 -6.75
N HIS A 126 -20.85 13.18 -5.45
CA HIS A 126 -21.88 13.10 -4.42
C HIS A 126 -21.70 14.21 -3.39
N PRO A 127 -21.84 15.48 -3.81
CA PRO A 127 -21.56 16.63 -2.94
C PRO A 127 -22.43 16.66 -1.69
N GLU A 128 -23.61 16.03 -1.73
CA GLU A 128 -24.50 15.90 -0.57
C GLU A 128 -23.89 15.10 0.60
N HIS A 129 -22.90 14.27 0.35
CA HIS A 129 -22.21 13.48 1.39
C HIS A 129 -20.94 14.14 1.93
N LYS A 130 -20.49 15.21 1.28
CA LYS A 130 -19.21 15.83 1.56
C LYS A 130 -19.10 16.34 3.00
N ASP A 131 -20.13 17.02 3.48
CA ASP A 131 -20.13 17.60 4.83
C ASP A 131 -20.15 16.52 5.91
N GLU A 132 -20.90 15.45 5.70
CA GLU A 132 -20.93 14.31 6.62
C GLU A 132 -19.55 13.64 6.68
N TYR A 133 -18.92 13.45 5.53
CA TYR A 133 -17.60 12.85 5.45
C TYR A 133 -16.54 13.70 6.17
N ARG A 134 -16.59 15.00 6.02
CA ARG A 134 -15.68 15.93 6.70
C ARG A 134 -15.79 15.86 8.22
N LYS A 135 -16.99 15.64 8.74
CA LYS A 135 -17.22 15.53 10.19
C LYS A 135 -16.52 14.32 10.81
N VAL A 136 -16.54 13.19 10.10
CA VAL A 136 -15.94 11.94 10.58
C VAL A 136 -14.46 11.82 10.21
N HIS A 137 -13.98 12.65 9.30
CA HIS A 137 -12.59 12.64 8.83
C HIS A 137 -11.98 14.06 8.89
N PRO A 138 -11.90 14.69 10.08
CA PRO A 138 -11.45 16.08 10.18
C PRO A 138 -9.95 16.27 9.85
N PHE A 139 -9.19 15.18 9.79
CA PHE A 139 -7.76 15.23 9.46
C PHE A 139 -7.48 15.31 7.96
N ILE A 140 -8.51 15.14 7.11
CA ILE A 140 -8.32 15.22 5.65
C ILE A 140 -8.13 16.69 5.27
N LYS A 141 -7.06 16.93 4.49
CA LYS A 141 -6.84 18.24 3.87
C LYS A 141 -7.66 18.34 2.60
N TRP A 142 -8.69 19.14 2.65
CA TRP A 142 -9.52 19.40 1.48
C TRP A 142 -8.96 20.58 0.70
N LYS A 143 -9.03 20.50 -0.61
CA LYS A 143 -8.89 21.66 -1.47
C LYS A 143 -10.10 22.57 -1.29
N ASP A 144 -9.97 23.82 -1.71
CA ASP A 144 -11.08 24.76 -1.72
C ASP A 144 -12.25 24.21 -2.51
N GLU A 145 -13.44 24.64 -2.17
CA GLU A 145 -14.66 24.18 -2.86
C GLU A 145 -14.56 24.47 -4.34
N GLY A 146 -14.85 23.44 -5.15
CA GLY A 146 -14.71 23.48 -6.60
C GLY A 146 -13.41 22.88 -7.12
N GLU A 147 -12.44 22.54 -6.26
CA GLU A 147 -11.15 21.95 -6.64
C GLU A 147 -11.07 20.44 -6.36
N LEU A 148 -12.17 19.81 -5.96
CA LEU A 148 -12.27 18.37 -5.86
C LEU A 148 -12.37 17.76 -7.25
N GLU A 149 -11.25 17.36 -7.78
CA GLU A 149 -11.15 16.71 -9.07
C GLU A 149 -10.92 15.22 -8.97
#